data_105dbad7594d8917cdb43fd5021ae27e
#
_entry.id   105dbad7594d8917cdb43fd5021ae27e
#
_cell.length_a   1.000
_cell.length_b   1.000
_cell.length_c   1.000
_cell.angle_alpha   90.00
_cell.angle_beta   90.00
_cell.angle_gamma   90.00
#
_symmetry.space_group_name_H-M   'P 1'
#
loop_
_entity.id
_entity.type
_entity.pdbx_description
1 polymer ?
#
loop_
_entity_poly.entity_id
_entity_poly.type
_entity_poly.pdbx_seq_one_letter_code
_entity_poly.pdbx_strand_id
1 'polypeptide(L)'
;MSFVPYVIEQNSRGERSYDIYSRLLKDRIIFLGEEVTDVSANLVVAQMLFLEAEDPGKDIHFYINSPGGSVSAGFAIYDTMQYIKCDVSTICIGMAPSMGAFLLSGGAKGKRLALPNAEIMIHQPSGGARGQETEIRIVAENILKTRNKLNEILAANTGKSVEEISRDTERDNYMTAQEAVAYGLIDSVVEKR
;
A
#
# COMPACT_ATOMS: atom_id res chain seq x y z
N MET A 1 15.40 7.97 17.04
CA MET A 1 14.53 8.92 16.29
C MET A 1 15.34 9.44 15.11
N SER A 2 14.89 9.19 13.89
CA SER A 2 15.51 9.79 12.71
C SER A 2 15.19 11.26 12.68
N PHE A 3 16.18 12.10 12.39
CA PHE A 3 15.99 13.53 12.24
C PHE A 3 15.26 13.80 10.92
N VAL A 4 14.07 14.41 10.98
CA VAL A 4 13.32 14.83 9.78
C VAL A 4 13.81 16.23 9.39
N PRO A 5 14.38 16.42 8.17
CA PRO A 5 14.87 17.72 7.74
C PRO A 5 13.73 18.70 7.49
N TYR A 6 14.01 19.99 7.73
CA TYR A 6 13.11 21.09 7.41
C TYR A 6 13.55 21.79 6.14
N VAL A 7 12.59 22.26 5.37
CA VAL A 7 12.77 23.09 4.18
C VAL A 7 12.06 24.44 4.36
N ILE A 8 12.67 25.52 3.84
CA ILE A 8 12.11 26.86 3.90
C ILE A 8 11.67 27.25 2.49
N GLU A 9 10.40 27.58 2.34
CA GLU A 9 9.85 28.18 1.11
C GLU A 9 9.72 29.68 1.29
N GLN A 10 10.28 30.45 0.36
CA GLN A 10 10.09 31.90 0.27
C GLN A 10 9.03 32.19 -0.80
N ASN A 11 8.04 32.99 -0.45
CA ASN A 11 7.05 33.51 -1.39
C ASN A 11 6.77 34.99 -1.13
N SER A 12 5.94 35.63 -1.93
CA SER A 12 5.58 37.06 -1.80
C SER A 12 4.91 37.41 -0.46
N ARG A 13 4.50 36.43 0.36
CA ARG A 13 3.85 36.60 1.67
C ARG A 13 4.79 36.31 2.85
N GLY A 14 6.08 36.00 2.56
CA GLY A 14 7.10 35.70 3.57
C GLY A 14 7.67 34.29 3.48
N GLU A 15 8.37 33.87 4.53
CA GLU A 15 8.99 32.57 4.67
C GLU A 15 8.06 31.60 5.42
N ARG A 16 8.00 30.34 4.95
CA ARG A 16 7.32 29.25 5.66
C ARG A 16 8.26 28.06 5.77
N SER A 17 8.38 27.53 6.98
CA SER A 17 9.12 26.30 7.25
C SER A 17 8.18 25.10 7.26
N TYR A 18 8.59 24.02 6.61
CA TYR A 18 7.90 22.73 6.58
C TYR A 18 8.92 21.62 6.89
N ASP A 19 8.52 20.57 7.61
CA ASP A 19 9.25 19.32 7.49
C ASP A 19 9.10 18.75 6.08
N ILE A 20 10.02 17.86 5.68
CA ILE A 20 10.06 17.37 4.30
C ILE A 20 8.78 16.62 3.90
N TYR A 21 8.15 15.84 4.80
CA TYR A 21 6.93 15.11 4.48
C TYR A 21 5.74 16.05 4.32
N SER A 22 5.59 17.04 5.20
CA SER A 22 4.57 18.10 5.06
C SER A 22 4.74 18.90 3.78
N ARG A 23 5.99 19.11 3.34
CA ARG A 23 6.26 19.81 2.08
C ARG A 23 5.85 18.95 0.87
N LEU A 24 6.18 17.66 0.88
CA LEU A 24 5.80 16.72 -0.18
C LEU A 24 4.30 16.47 -0.22
N LEU A 25 3.61 16.49 0.91
CA LEU A 25 2.15 16.38 0.97
C LEU A 25 1.45 17.50 0.18
N LYS A 26 2.00 18.72 0.13
CA LYS A 26 1.49 19.81 -0.74
C LYS A 26 1.54 19.44 -2.23
N ASP A 27 2.47 18.59 -2.62
CA ASP A 27 2.56 18.05 -3.98
C ASP A 27 1.78 16.72 -4.13
N ARG A 28 0.88 16.44 -3.16
CA ARG A 28 0.00 15.26 -3.10
C ARG A 28 0.77 13.94 -3.00
N ILE A 29 1.93 13.96 -2.39
CA ILE A 29 2.80 12.80 -2.20
C ILE A 29 2.68 12.31 -0.77
N ILE A 30 2.33 11.03 -0.60
CA ILE A 30 2.25 10.31 0.67
C ILE A 30 3.28 9.19 0.67
N PHE A 31 3.96 8.98 1.80
CA PHE A 31 4.91 7.87 1.98
C PHE A 31 4.40 6.87 3.02
N LEU A 32 4.50 5.59 2.67
CA LEU A 32 4.49 4.45 3.59
C LEU A 32 5.89 3.84 3.56
N GLY A 33 6.77 4.32 4.44
CA GLY A 33 8.19 3.93 4.52
C GLY A 33 8.51 3.02 5.71
N GLU A 34 7.50 2.39 6.29
CA GLU A 34 7.62 1.57 7.49
C GLU A 34 6.61 0.41 7.47
N GLU A 35 6.58 -0.39 8.54
CA GLU A 35 5.60 -1.45 8.72
C GLU A 35 4.17 -0.89 8.74
N VAL A 36 3.23 -1.65 8.16
CA VAL A 36 1.79 -1.35 8.21
C VAL A 36 1.28 -1.67 9.62
N THR A 37 1.05 -0.63 10.39
CA THR A 37 0.50 -0.66 11.75
C THR A 37 -0.75 0.21 11.83
N ASP A 38 -1.49 0.14 12.93
CA ASP A 38 -2.63 1.04 13.15
C ASP A 38 -2.22 2.51 13.13
N VAL A 39 -1.01 2.83 13.60
CA VAL A 39 -0.49 4.20 13.62
C VAL A 39 -0.15 4.69 12.20
N SER A 40 0.64 3.92 11.46
CA SER A 40 1.02 4.29 10.08
C SER A 40 -0.21 4.34 9.18
N ALA A 41 -1.15 3.42 9.34
CA ALA A 41 -2.40 3.41 8.56
C ALA A 41 -3.26 4.64 8.84
N ASN A 42 -3.47 5.01 10.09
CA ASN A 42 -4.24 6.20 10.45
C ASN A 42 -3.61 7.48 9.88
N LEU A 43 -2.27 7.58 9.87
CA LEU A 43 -1.57 8.72 9.27
C LEU A 43 -1.78 8.79 7.75
N VAL A 44 -1.67 7.65 7.05
CA VAL A 44 -1.90 7.58 5.59
C VAL A 44 -3.36 7.92 5.26
N VAL A 45 -4.32 7.33 5.98
CA VAL A 45 -5.77 7.62 5.82
C VAL A 45 -6.08 9.11 6.02
N ALA A 46 -5.55 9.71 7.10
CA ALA A 46 -5.77 11.13 7.37
C ALA A 46 -5.22 12.03 6.25
N GLN A 47 -4.04 11.71 5.70
CA GLN A 47 -3.45 12.42 4.57
C GLN A 47 -4.29 12.26 3.29
N MET A 48 -4.80 11.07 3.00
CA MET A 48 -5.66 10.82 1.84
C MET A 48 -6.96 11.63 1.92
N LEU A 49 -7.63 11.63 3.07
CA LEU A 49 -8.85 12.39 3.29
C LEU A 49 -8.61 13.91 3.22
N PHE A 50 -7.50 14.38 3.75
CA PHE A 50 -7.09 15.78 3.65
C PHE A 50 -6.89 16.21 2.19
N LEU A 51 -6.16 15.42 1.40
CA LEU A 51 -5.91 15.72 -0.01
C LEU A 51 -7.18 15.63 -0.87
N GLU A 52 -8.07 14.70 -0.58
CA GLU A 52 -9.38 14.64 -1.25
C GLU A 52 -10.20 15.91 -0.98
N ALA A 53 -10.22 16.37 0.28
CA ALA A 53 -10.95 17.58 0.64
C ALA A 53 -10.38 18.85 -0.01
N GLU A 54 -9.07 18.89 -0.29
CA GLU A 54 -8.44 20.01 -1.00
C GLU A 54 -8.78 20.04 -2.49
N ASP A 55 -8.66 18.90 -3.18
CA ASP A 55 -8.95 18.80 -4.62
C ASP A 55 -9.25 17.34 -5.01
N PRO A 56 -10.51 16.96 -5.11
CA PRO A 56 -10.91 15.58 -5.44
C PRO A 56 -10.62 15.19 -6.91
N GLY A 57 -10.26 16.13 -7.76
CA GLY A 57 -9.98 15.89 -9.19
C GLY A 57 -8.52 15.60 -9.51
N LYS A 58 -7.64 15.68 -8.52
CA LYS A 58 -6.20 15.45 -8.71
C LYS A 58 -5.75 14.15 -8.07
N ASP A 59 -4.84 13.45 -8.75
CA ASP A 59 -4.24 12.21 -8.27
C ASP A 59 -3.49 12.41 -6.94
N ILE A 60 -3.47 11.35 -6.15
CA ILE A 60 -2.60 11.18 -4.99
C ILE A 60 -1.48 10.22 -5.37
N HIS A 61 -0.23 10.59 -5.08
CA HIS A 61 0.95 9.75 -5.32
C HIS A 61 1.35 9.04 -4.04
N PHE A 62 1.07 7.75 -3.95
CA PHE A 62 1.32 6.93 -2.78
C PHE A 62 2.58 6.09 -2.96
N TYR A 63 3.67 6.52 -2.36
CA TYR A 63 4.97 5.85 -2.38
C TYR A 63 5.04 4.78 -1.29
N ILE A 64 5.38 3.54 -1.69
CA ILE A 64 5.42 2.38 -0.81
C ILE A 64 6.85 1.83 -0.77
N ASN A 65 7.42 1.79 0.45
CA ASN A 65 8.65 1.09 0.81
C ASN A 65 8.43 0.45 2.18
N SER A 66 7.65 -0.62 2.21
CA SER A 66 7.13 -1.23 3.44
C SER A 66 7.30 -2.74 3.43
N PRO A 67 7.70 -3.36 4.53
CA PRO A 67 7.76 -4.82 4.65
C PRO A 67 6.36 -5.47 4.73
N GLY A 68 5.29 -4.70 4.66
CA GLY A 68 3.94 -5.16 4.97
C GLY A 68 3.60 -4.99 6.44
N GLY A 69 2.72 -5.82 6.99
CA GLY A 69 2.32 -5.75 8.40
C GLY A 69 0.86 -6.14 8.64
N SER A 70 0.18 -5.43 9.54
CA SER A 70 -1.19 -5.70 9.97
C SER A 70 -2.19 -5.67 8.80
N VAL A 71 -2.92 -6.78 8.63
CA VAL A 71 -3.94 -6.89 7.56
C VAL A 71 -5.10 -5.93 7.81
N SER A 72 -5.57 -5.77 9.05
CA SER A 72 -6.67 -4.85 9.38
C SER A 72 -6.29 -3.40 9.13
N ALA A 73 -5.08 -3.00 9.50
CA ALA A 73 -4.53 -1.69 9.22
C ALA A 73 -4.36 -1.45 7.70
N GLY A 74 -3.89 -2.47 6.97
CA GLY A 74 -3.80 -2.42 5.51
C GLY A 74 -5.16 -2.29 4.82
N PHE A 75 -6.19 -2.97 5.30
CA PHE A 75 -7.55 -2.78 4.79
C PHE A 75 -8.07 -1.37 5.03
N ALA A 76 -7.74 -0.73 6.16
CA ALA A 76 -8.14 0.67 6.39
C ALA A 76 -7.55 1.61 5.33
N ILE A 77 -6.29 1.41 4.94
CA ILE A 77 -5.68 2.18 3.83
C ILE A 77 -6.34 1.82 2.50
N TYR A 78 -6.45 0.53 2.17
CA TYR A 78 -7.03 0.06 0.90
C TYR A 78 -8.46 0.56 0.70
N ASP A 79 -9.31 0.36 1.69
CA ASP A 79 -10.71 0.79 1.62
C ASP A 79 -10.80 2.31 1.46
N THR A 80 -9.91 3.09 2.10
CA THR A 80 -9.83 4.55 1.91
C THR A 80 -9.41 4.90 0.48
N MET A 81 -8.41 4.22 -0.09
CA MET A 81 -8.01 4.41 -1.50
C MET A 81 -9.18 4.20 -2.46
N GLN A 82 -10.05 3.23 -2.18
CA GLN A 82 -11.22 2.93 -3.01
C GLN A 82 -12.41 3.88 -2.72
N TYR A 83 -12.49 4.44 -1.52
CA TYR A 83 -13.61 5.29 -1.06
C TYR A 83 -13.50 6.73 -1.55
N ILE A 84 -12.30 7.30 -1.59
CA ILE A 84 -12.05 8.67 -2.01
C ILE A 84 -12.25 8.85 -3.53
N LYS A 85 -12.52 10.07 -3.96
CA LYS A 85 -12.77 10.40 -5.39
C LYS A 85 -11.49 10.55 -6.20
N CYS A 86 -10.37 10.84 -5.52
CA CYS A 86 -9.06 10.96 -6.18
C CYS A 86 -8.59 9.58 -6.68
N ASP A 87 -8.00 9.53 -7.86
CA ASP A 87 -7.20 8.36 -8.23
C ASP A 87 -5.94 8.29 -7.35
N VAL A 88 -5.65 7.12 -6.82
CA VAL A 88 -4.41 6.88 -6.08
C VAL A 88 -3.41 6.16 -6.99
N SER A 89 -2.36 6.89 -7.40
CA SER A 89 -1.21 6.29 -8.07
C SER A 89 -0.29 5.66 -7.02
N THR A 90 -0.06 4.37 -7.11
CA THR A 90 0.83 3.63 -6.19
C THR A 90 2.20 3.43 -6.81
N ILE A 91 3.27 3.70 -6.07
CA ILE A 91 4.64 3.62 -6.56
C ILE A 91 5.50 2.83 -5.57
N CYS A 92 5.96 1.64 -5.95
CA CYS A 92 6.92 0.89 -5.14
C CYS A 92 8.34 1.43 -5.31
N ILE A 93 8.97 1.80 -4.20
CA ILE A 93 10.37 2.16 -4.11
C ILE A 93 11.06 1.22 -3.12
N GLY A 94 12.11 0.50 -3.54
CA GLY A 94 12.79 -0.48 -2.68
C GLY A 94 12.01 -1.77 -2.57
N MET A 95 11.02 -1.86 -1.67
CA MET A 95 10.27 -3.11 -1.50
C MET A 95 8.78 -2.91 -1.14
N ALA A 96 7.98 -3.88 -1.54
CA ALA A 96 6.57 -3.99 -1.17
C ALA A 96 6.16 -5.46 -0.99
N PRO A 97 6.62 -6.18 0.05
CA PRO A 97 6.13 -7.51 0.37
C PRO A 97 4.80 -7.48 1.12
N SER A 98 4.06 -8.60 1.05
CA SER A 98 2.87 -8.90 1.85
C SER A 98 1.79 -7.81 1.71
N MET A 99 1.39 -7.16 2.81
CA MET A 99 0.43 -6.05 2.77
C MET A 99 0.93 -4.87 1.92
N GLY A 100 2.24 -4.70 1.75
CA GLY A 100 2.81 -3.72 0.82
C GLY A 100 2.42 -4.00 -0.64
N ALA A 101 2.53 -5.26 -1.09
CA ALA A 101 2.11 -5.68 -2.43
C ALA A 101 0.60 -5.56 -2.63
N PHE A 102 -0.17 -5.88 -1.59
CA PHE A 102 -1.62 -5.72 -1.59
C PHE A 102 -2.03 -4.26 -1.83
N LEU A 103 -1.46 -3.33 -1.08
CA LEU A 103 -1.71 -1.90 -1.25
C LEU A 103 -1.22 -1.38 -2.61
N LEU A 104 -0.05 -1.84 -3.06
CA LEU A 104 0.50 -1.49 -4.37
C LEU A 104 -0.46 -1.88 -5.51
N SER A 105 -1.01 -3.10 -5.45
CA SER A 105 -1.96 -3.60 -6.45
C SER A 105 -3.31 -2.86 -6.43
N GLY A 106 -3.63 -2.19 -5.31
CA GLY A 106 -4.88 -1.45 -5.10
C GLY A 106 -4.93 -0.06 -5.71
N GLY A 107 -3.85 0.42 -6.32
CA GLY A 107 -3.82 1.69 -7.04
C GLY A 107 -4.74 1.73 -8.25
N ALA A 108 -5.04 2.93 -8.74
CA ALA A 108 -5.85 3.12 -9.93
C ALA A 108 -5.20 2.43 -11.15
N LYS A 109 -6.01 1.77 -11.99
CA LYS A 109 -5.51 1.05 -13.18
C LYS A 109 -4.74 2.00 -14.11
N GLY A 110 -3.59 1.56 -14.58
CA GLY A 110 -2.64 2.34 -15.37
C GLY A 110 -1.72 3.25 -14.54
N LYS A 111 -1.92 3.30 -13.20
CA LYS A 111 -1.19 4.18 -12.28
C LYS A 111 -0.49 3.40 -11.14
N ARG A 112 -0.34 2.08 -11.30
CA ARG A 112 0.39 1.20 -10.37
C ARG A 112 1.80 0.99 -10.90
N LEU A 113 2.80 1.50 -10.18
CA LEU A 113 4.15 1.69 -10.69
C LEU A 113 5.18 1.05 -9.75
N ALA A 114 6.35 0.72 -10.27
CA ALA A 114 7.52 0.39 -9.47
C ALA A 114 8.79 0.97 -10.10
N LEU A 115 9.80 1.24 -9.27
CA LEU A 115 11.15 1.52 -9.75
C LEU A 115 11.85 0.21 -10.17
N PRO A 116 12.87 0.27 -11.05
CA PRO A 116 13.44 -0.93 -11.69
C PRO A 116 14.00 -1.99 -10.74
N ASN A 117 14.50 -1.59 -9.58
CA ASN A 117 15.09 -2.48 -8.59
C ASN A 117 14.15 -2.78 -7.41
N ALA A 118 12.87 -2.46 -7.53
CA ALA A 118 11.89 -2.77 -6.50
C ALA A 118 11.61 -4.27 -6.45
N GLU A 119 11.49 -4.79 -5.23
CA GLU A 119 11.11 -6.17 -4.94
C GLU A 119 9.67 -6.21 -4.42
N ILE A 120 8.85 -7.04 -5.03
CA ILE A 120 7.45 -7.23 -4.64
C ILE A 120 7.27 -8.69 -4.22
N MET A 121 6.50 -8.95 -3.16
CA MET A 121 6.24 -10.32 -2.71
C MET A 121 4.80 -10.47 -2.23
N ILE A 122 4.15 -11.54 -2.69
CA ILE A 122 2.82 -11.93 -2.24
C ILE A 122 2.89 -13.25 -1.48
N HIS A 123 2.08 -13.37 -0.44
CA HIS A 123 1.89 -14.60 0.32
C HIS A 123 0.56 -14.58 1.10
N GLN A 124 0.16 -15.71 1.65
CA GLN A 124 -1.01 -15.81 2.52
C GLN A 124 -0.80 -15.08 3.86
N PRO A 125 -1.89 -14.63 4.52
CA PRO A 125 -1.78 -14.01 5.83
C PRO A 125 -1.26 -15.02 6.85
N SER A 126 -0.39 -14.56 7.74
CA SER A 126 0.06 -15.32 8.90
C SER A 126 -0.73 -14.91 10.14
N GLY A 127 -0.88 -15.83 11.07
CA GLY A 127 -1.53 -15.56 12.34
C GLY A 127 -1.39 -16.76 13.27
N GLY A 128 -1.80 -16.59 14.53
CA GLY A 128 -1.77 -17.63 15.51
C GLY A 128 -2.76 -17.37 16.64
N ALA A 129 -3.11 -18.45 17.37
CA ALA A 129 -3.97 -18.38 18.52
C ALA A 129 -3.44 -19.26 19.63
N ARG A 130 -3.73 -18.88 20.87
CA ARG A 130 -3.46 -19.67 22.06
C ARG A 130 -4.67 -19.54 22.99
N GLY A 131 -5.17 -20.66 23.50
CA GLY A 131 -6.32 -20.69 24.38
C GLY A 131 -7.02 -22.04 24.31
N GLN A 132 -8.31 -22.07 24.63
CA GLN A 132 -9.16 -23.26 24.53
C GLN A 132 -9.41 -23.63 23.05
N GLU A 133 -9.75 -24.91 22.78
CA GLU A 133 -9.99 -25.42 21.43
C GLU A 133 -10.96 -24.52 20.63
N THR A 134 -12.07 -24.14 21.23
CA THR A 134 -13.08 -23.29 20.58
C THR A 134 -12.53 -21.91 20.19
N GLU A 135 -11.71 -21.30 21.04
CA GLU A 135 -11.06 -20.01 20.74
C GLU A 135 -10.07 -20.13 19.58
N ILE A 136 -9.25 -21.20 19.58
CA ILE A 136 -8.30 -21.48 18.51
C ILE A 136 -9.04 -21.67 17.17
N ARG A 137 -10.15 -22.42 17.17
CA ARG A 137 -10.97 -22.65 15.99
C ARG A 137 -11.57 -21.35 15.44
N ILE A 138 -12.12 -20.49 16.30
CA ILE A 138 -12.67 -19.19 15.88
C ILE A 138 -11.59 -18.34 15.20
N VAL A 139 -10.37 -18.29 15.74
CA VAL A 139 -9.27 -17.54 15.15
C VAL A 139 -8.83 -18.15 13.81
N ALA A 140 -8.72 -19.48 13.73
CA ALA A 140 -8.36 -20.16 12.49
C ALA A 140 -9.40 -19.92 11.37
N GLU A 141 -10.69 -19.98 11.68
CA GLU A 141 -11.76 -19.66 10.75
C GLU A 141 -11.70 -18.19 10.29
N ASN A 142 -11.37 -17.27 11.19
CA ASN A 142 -11.23 -15.86 10.84
C ASN A 142 -10.01 -15.60 9.93
N ILE A 143 -8.89 -16.28 10.17
CA ILE A 143 -7.71 -16.22 9.28
C ILE A 143 -8.07 -16.73 7.88
N LEU A 144 -8.83 -17.84 7.79
CA LEU A 144 -9.29 -18.37 6.51
C LEU A 144 -10.20 -17.37 5.76
N LYS A 145 -11.14 -16.74 6.45
CA LYS A 145 -12.00 -15.68 5.86
C LYS A 145 -11.17 -14.51 5.35
N THR A 146 -10.18 -14.08 6.12
CA THR A 146 -9.27 -13.01 5.76
C THR A 146 -8.45 -13.37 4.52
N ARG A 147 -7.89 -14.59 4.46
CA ARG A 147 -7.17 -15.12 3.29
C ARG A 147 -8.03 -15.08 2.04
N ASN A 148 -9.27 -15.58 2.12
CA ASN A 148 -10.18 -15.61 0.98
C ASN A 148 -10.47 -14.18 0.48
N LYS A 149 -10.76 -13.24 1.39
CA LYS A 149 -10.99 -11.83 1.03
C LYS A 149 -9.76 -11.19 0.34
N LEU A 150 -8.56 -11.43 0.86
CA LEU A 150 -7.32 -10.95 0.23
C LEU A 150 -7.14 -11.52 -1.18
N ASN A 151 -7.38 -12.83 -1.35
CA ASN A 151 -7.25 -13.50 -2.64
C ASN A 151 -8.27 -12.98 -3.67
N GLU A 152 -9.51 -12.76 -3.27
CA GLU A 152 -10.55 -12.18 -4.13
C GLU A 152 -10.17 -10.77 -4.61
N ILE A 153 -9.66 -9.93 -3.73
CA ILE A 153 -9.22 -8.58 -4.07
C ILE A 153 -7.99 -8.61 -4.98
N LEU A 154 -6.98 -9.44 -4.67
CA LEU A 154 -5.81 -9.60 -5.52
C LEU A 154 -6.19 -10.14 -6.91
N ALA A 155 -7.13 -11.08 -7.00
CA ALA A 155 -7.65 -11.59 -8.27
C ALA A 155 -8.29 -10.46 -9.10
N ALA A 156 -9.13 -9.64 -8.48
CA ALA A 156 -9.75 -8.49 -9.14
C ALA A 156 -8.72 -7.45 -9.62
N ASN A 157 -7.69 -7.18 -8.81
CA ASN A 157 -6.65 -6.20 -9.13
C ASN A 157 -5.70 -6.68 -10.22
N THR A 158 -5.37 -7.99 -10.25
CA THR A 158 -4.40 -8.58 -11.20
C THR A 158 -5.04 -9.11 -12.48
N GLY A 159 -6.34 -9.40 -12.46
CA GLY A 159 -7.04 -10.07 -13.56
C GLY A 159 -6.85 -11.58 -13.59
N LYS A 160 -6.25 -12.17 -12.55
CA LYS A 160 -6.08 -13.62 -12.40
C LYS A 160 -7.29 -14.27 -11.73
N SER A 161 -7.41 -15.60 -11.83
CA SER A 161 -8.42 -16.33 -11.07
C SER A 161 -8.07 -16.40 -9.57
N VAL A 162 -9.09 -16.56 -8.73
CA VAL A 162 -8.89 -16.72 -7.27
C VAL A 162 -8.07 -17.97 -6.97
N GLU A 163 -8.21 -19.04 -7.77
CA GLU A 163 -7.47 -20.28 -7.66
C GLU A 163 -5.97 -20.09 -7.96
N GLU A 164 -5.64 -19.30 -9.00
CA GLU A 164 -4.24 -18.93 -9.29
C GLU A 164 -3.65 -18.14 -8.14
N ILE A 165 -4.33 -17.08 -7.67
CA ILE A 165 -3.86 -16.28 -6.53
C ILE A 165 -3.69 -17.16 -5.29
N SER A 166 -4.64 -18.06 -5.00
CA SER A 166 -4.57 -18.95 -3.83
C SER A 166 -3.35 -19.87 -3.88
N ARG A 167 -3.01 -20.40 -5.07
CA ARG A 167 -1.82 -21.23 -5.28
C ARG A 167 -0.54 -20.40 -5.16
N ASP A 168 -0.50 -19.24 -5.80
CA ASP A 168 0.69 -18.42 -5.92
C ASP A 168 1.02 -17.65 -4.62
N THR A 169 0.06 -17.51 -3.71
CA THR A 169 0.23 -16.93 -2.36
C THR A 169 0.41 -17.99 -1.27
N GLU A 170 0.43 -19.29 -1.60
CA GLU A 170 0.58 -20.36 -0.58
C GLU A 170 1.90 -20.26 0.18
N ARG A 171 2.95 -19.78 -0.47
CA ARG A 171 4.27 -19.46 0.08
C ARG A 171 4.74 -18.13 -0.47
N ASP A 172 5.84 -17.61 0.10
CA ASP A 172 6.46 -16.39 -0.36
C ASP A 172 6.78 -16.46 -1.85
N ASN A 173 6.16 -15.59 -2.63
CA ASN A 173 6.32 -15.47 -4.06
C ASN A 173 6.92 -14.11 -4.37
N TYR A 174 8.26 -14.08 -4.49
CA TYR A 174 9.04 -12.88 -4.79
C TYR A 174 9.03 -12.58 -6.28
N MET A 175 8.91 -11.32 -6.63
CA MET A 175 8.88 -10.81 -8.01
C MET A 175 9.76 -9.57 -8.13
N THR A 176 10.52 -9.50 -9.19
CA THR A 176 11.10 -8.25 -9.69
C THR A 176 9.99 -7.32 -10.16
N ALA A 177 10.31 -6.04 -10.38
CA ALA A 177 9.34 -5.08 -10.91
C ALA A 177 8.75 -5.53 -12.26
N GLN A 178 9.56 -6.11 -13.16
CA GLN A 178 9.12 -6.62 -14.46
C GLN A 178 8.19 -7.83 -14.32
N GLU A 179 8.52 -8.77 -13.43
CA GLU A 179 7.67 -9.92 -13.15
C GLU A 179 6.33 -9.49 -12.54
N ALA A 180 6.32 -8.45 -11.68
CA ALA A 180 5.10 -7.89 -11.10
C ALA A 180 4.20 -7.23 -12.16
N VAL A 181 4.76 -6.62 -13.22
CA VAL A 181 4.00 -6.17 -14.40
C VAL A 181 3.38 -7.36 -15.12
N ALA A 182 4.19 -8.38 -15.44
CA ALA A 182 3.70 -9.57 -16.13
C ALA A 182 2.63 -10.33 -15.33
N TYR A 183 2.75 -10.31 -14.01
CA TYR A 183 1.76 -10.89 -13.09
C TYR A 183 0.45 -10.09 -13.02
N GLY A 184 0.49 -8.78 -13.25
CA GLY A 184 -0.64 -7.86 -13.17
C GLY A 184 -0.78 -7.11 -11.84
N LEU A 185 0.20 -7.24 -10.94
CA LEU A 185 0.22 -6.49 -9.68
C LEU A 185 0.45 -4.99 -9.89
N ILE A 186 1.22 -4.63 -10.90
CA ILE A 186 1.49 -3.24 -11.30
C ILE A 186 1.31 -3.08 -12.82
N ASP A 187 1.26 -1.84 -13.28
CA ASP A 187 1.01 -1.53 -14.69
C ASP A 187 2.30 -1.25 -15.46
N SER A 188 3.31 -0.66 -14.82
CA SER A 188 4.60 -0.37 -15.48
C SER A 188 5.76 -0.16 -14.51
N VAL A 189 6.97 -0.32 -15.06
CA VAL A 189 8.22 0.06 -14.40
C VAL A 189 8.66 1.43 -14.92
N VAL A 190 9.01 2.34 -14.00
CA VAL A 190 9.36 3.73 -14.30
C VAL A 190 10.84 3.98 -14.00
N GLU A 191 11.61 4.31 -15.00
CA GLU A 191 13.05 4.59 -14.86
C GLU A 191 13.33 6.07 -14.55
N LYS A 192 12.47 6.98 -15.01
CA LYS A 192 12.61 8.44 -14.84
C LYS A 192 11.25 9.07 -14.55
N ARG A 193 11.27 10.10 -13.72
CA ARG A 193 10.12 10.95 -13.39
C ARG A 193 9.83 11.96 -14.48
#